data_82ea5bf2a25a722a5e96f1c36b77ab78
#
_entry.id   82ea5bf2a25a722a5e96f1c36b77ab78
#
_cell.length_a   1.000
_cell.length_b   1.000
_cell.length_c   1.000
_cell.angle_alpha   90.00
_cell.angle_beta   90.00
_cell.angle_gamma   90.00
#
_symmetry.space_group_name_H-M   'P 1'
#
loop_
_entity.id
_entity.type
_entity.pdbx_description
1 polymer ?
#
loop_
_entity_poly.entity_id
_entity_poly.type
_entity_poly.pdbx_seq_one_letter_code
_entity_poly.pdbx_strand_id
1 'polypeptide(L)'
;MAKQYTPKENNARAAAALTSDPMAVVPPQAVELEEAVLGALMLEKDAVIEVQGLITPEAFYNEAHQIIYKAIVDLSMELKPIDLYTVTEKLKQIKKLTAVGGPSYLAQLTQKVGSAAHVEFHAKIIAQKYVQRELIRATTEIQKKSFDEATDVTDLIDFAEGEIFKVAEGHVKRDVQKSRDILTKTLQMIEEASKREGGFSGVPSGFTHLDRLTLGWQPSDLIIIAARPSMGKTAFVLSLARNVAVDFEKGVAFFSLEMSAQQLMMRLVVAESELDSRSVRNGDLTPEQWKHMETAIKPLSTAPLFIDDTPALSIFEFRSKVRRLKTQYDIQLIIIDYLQLMTASTDNRNSNREQEVAMISRSLKAIAK
;
A
#
# COMPACT_ATOMS: atom_id res chain seq x y z
N MET A 1 -53.18 5.98 35.73
CA MET A 1 -52.27 4.79 35.76
C MET A 1 -51.25 4.92 34.65
N ALA A 2 -50.06 5.37 34.96
CA ALA A 2 -48.97 5.55 34.01
C ALA A 2 -48.17 4.25 33.93
N LYS A 3 -48.04 3.68 32.73
CA LYS A 3 -47.15 2.53 32.46
C LYS A 3 -45.69 2.99 32.52
N GLN A 4 -44.94 2.44 33.46
CA GLN A 4 -43.51 2.62 33.57
C GLN A 4 -42.83 2.00 32.36
N TYR A 5 -42.02 2.81 31.69
CA TYR A 5 -41.15 2.46 30.55
C TYR A 5 -39.89 1.78 31.08
N THR A 6 -39.67 0.51 30.75
CA THR A 6 -38.44 -0.21 31.11
C THR A 6 -37.49 -0.29 29.93
N PRO A 7 -36.24 0.20 30.04
CA PRO A 7 -35.26 0.23 28.93
C PRO A 7 -34.71 -1.12 28.48
N LYS A 8 -35.05 -2.23 29.14
CA LYS A 8 -34.50 -3.57 28.87
C LYS A 8 -35.07 -4.29 27.63
N GLU A 9 -36.27 -3.93 27.18
CA GLU A 9 -36.90 -4.65 26.06
C GLU A 9 -36.42 -4.18 24.68
N ASN A 10 -35.89 -2.95 24.54
CA ASN A 10 -35.40 -2.45 23.25
C ASN A 10 -34.00 -2.96 22.86
N ASN A 11 -33.14 -3.22 23.87
CA ASN A 11 -31.81 -3.79 23.58
C ASN A 11 -31.86 -5.27 23.18
N ALA A 12 -32.83 -6.03 23.73
CA ALA A 12 -33.04 -7.42 23.35
C ALA A 12 -33.62 -7.55 21.92
N ARG A 13 -34.48 -6.61 21.50
CA ARG A 13 -34.98 -6.58 20.11
C ARG A 13 -33.95 -6.10 19.11
N ALA A 14 -33.06 -5.17 19.44
CA ALA A 14 -31.95 -4.74 18.61
C ALA A 14 -30.90 -5.86 18.48
N ALA A 15 -30.59 -6.59 19.55
CA ALA A 15 -29.69 -7.74 19.51
C ALA A 15 -30.31 -8.94 18.75
N ALA A 16 -31.63 -9.17 18.85
CA ALA A 16 -32.30 -10.22 18.08
C ALA A 16 -32.48 -9.88 16.59
N ALA A 17 -32.48 -8.60 16.20
CA ALA A 17 -32.49 -8.18 14.80
C ALA A 17 -31.12 -8.33 14.11
N LEU A 18 -30.04 -8.44 14.88
CA LEU A 18 -28.68 -8.70 14.38
C LEU A 18 -28.35 -10.21 14.28
N THR A 19 -29.20 -11.06 14.83
CA THR A 19 -29.06 -12.54 14.77
C THR A 19 -30.04 -13.22 13.82
N SER A 20 -30.86 -12.47 13.07
CA SER A 20 -31.53 -13.02 11.90
C SER A 20 -30.48 -13.21 10.80
N ASP A 21 -30.12 -14.47 10.58
CA ASP A 21 -29.29 -15.00 9.52
C ASP A 21 -29.46 -14.15 8.25
N PRO A 22 -28.43 -13.33 7.85
CA PRO A 22 -28.50 -12.71 6.55
C PRO A 22 -28.44 -13.88 5.58
N MET A 23 -29.58 -14.23 4.94
CA MET A 23 -29.75 -15.21 3.87
C MET A 23 -28.44 -15.98 3.64
N ALA A 24 -28.45 -17.31 3.62
CA ALA A 24 -27.29 -18.11 3.27
C ALA A 24 -26.83 -17.71 1.84
N VAL A 25 -26.17 -16.56 1.74
CA VAL A 25 -25.68 -16.03 0.49
C VAL A 25 -24.50 -16.93 0.14
N VAL A 26 -24.69 -17.72 -0.89
CA VAL A 26 -23.64 -18.57 -1.42
C VAL A 26 -22.42 -17.69 -1.72
N PRO A 27 -21.23 -18.03 -1.18
CA PRO A 27 -20.03 -17.24 -1.42
C PRO A 27 -19.79 -17.02 -2.92
N PRO A 28 -19.27 -15.88 -3.33
CA PRO A 28 -18.99 -15.59 -4.74
C PRO A 28 -18.15 -16.69 -5.38
N GLN A 29 -18.69 -17.38 -6.38
CA GLN A 29 -18.09 -18.54 -7.04
C GLN A 29 -18.40 -18.53 -8.53
N ALA A 30 -17.62 -19.29 -9.31
CA ALA A 30 -17.81 -19.50 -10.74
C ALA A 30 -17.31 -20.91 -11.13
N VAL A 31 -17.90 -21.94 -10.53
CA VAL A 31 -17.43 -23.33 -10.63
C VAL A 31 -17.34 -23.82 -12.07
N GLU A 32 -18.29 -23.44 -12.94
CA GLU A 32 -18.26 -23.81 -14.36
C GLU A 32 -17.03 -23.22 -15.08
N LEU A 33 -16.61 -22.00 -14.71
CA LEU A 33 -15.41 -21.38 -15.28
C LEU A 33 -14.14 -22.00 -14.70
N GLU A 34 -14.16 -22.45 -13.44
CA GLU A 34 -13.06 -23.20 -12.84
C GLU A 34 -12.82 -24.51 -13.59
N GLU A 35 -13.89 -25.25 -13.87
CA GLU A 35 -13.84 -26.48 -14.69
C GLU A 35 -13.30 -26.20 -16.09
N ALA A 36 -13.77 -25.13 -16.73
CA ALA A 36 -13.32 -24.74 -18.06
C ALA A 36 -11.83 -24.37 -18.08
N VAL A 37 -11.34 -23.61 -17.07
CA VAL A 37 -9.92 -23.29 -16.97
C VAL A 37 -9.08 -24.55 -16.77
N LEU A 38 -9.42 -25.41 -15.83
CA LEU A 38 -8.66 -26.65 -15.57
C LEU A 38 -8.63 -27.58 -16.79
N GLY A 39 -9.76 -27.70 -17.49
CA GLY A 39 -9.84 -28.47 -18.73
C GLY A 39 -8.95 -27.91 -19.84
N ALA A 40 -8.97 -26.59 -20.02
CA ALA A 40 -8.14 -25.90 -21.01
C ALA A 40 -6.63 -26.07 -20.71
N LEU A 41 -6.23 -25.96 -19.45
CA LEU A 41 -4.83 -26.16 -19.02
C LEU A 41 -4.30 -27.56 -19.29
N MET A 42 -5.15 -28.58 -19.31
CA MET A 42 -4.78 -29.97 -19.64
C MET A 42 -4.79 -30.25 -21.15
N LEU A 43 -5.37 -29.36 -21.97
CA LEU A 43 -5.47 -29.53 -23.43
C LEU A 43 -4.39 -28.71 -24.16
N GLU A 44 -4.08 -27.50 -23.69
CA GLU A 44 -3.16 -26.58 -24.38
C GLU A 44 -1.97 -26.21 -23.51
N LYS A 45 -0.75 -26.43 -24.02
CA LYS A 45 0.52 -26.23 -23.29
C LYS A 45 0.74 -24.77 -22.87
N ASP A 46 0.36 -23.82 -23.71
CA ASP A 46 0.66 -22.40 -23.51
C ASP A 46 -0.35 -21.72 -22.56
N ALA A 47 -1.52 -22.34 -22.38
CA ALA A 47 -2.57 -21.82 -21.52
C ALA A 47 -2.13 -21.63 -20.05
N VAL A 48 -1.19 -22.46 -19.57
CA VAL A 48 -0.67 -22.37 -18.20
C VAL A 48 0.10 -21.06 -17.99
N ILE A 49 0.86 -20.62 -18.99
CA ILE A 49 1.66 -19.40 -18.93
C ILE A 49 0.75 -18.17 -18.80
N GLU A 50 -0.38 -18.17 -19.52
CA GLU A 50 -1.36 -17.08 -19.47
C GLU A 50 -2.08 -16.98 -18.13
N VAL A 51 -2.32 -18.11 -17.47
CA VAL A 51 -3.13 -18.20 -16.25
C VAL A 51 -2.31 -18.11 -14.98
N GLN A 52 -1.07 -18.64 -14.95
CA GLN A 52 -0.23 -18.75 -13.75
C GLN A 52 0.11 -17.38 -13.13
N GLY A 53 0.07 -16.31 -13.91
CA GLY A 53 0.22 -14.93 -13.42
C GLY A 53 -1.04 -14.33 -12.81
N LEU A 54 -2.23 -14.86 -13.11
CA LEU A 54 -3.51 -14.25 -12.78
C LEU A 54 -4.17 -14.86 -11.54
N ILE A 55 -4.06 -16.18 -11.34
CA ILE A 55 -4.71 -16.89 -10.23
C ILE A 55 -3.72 -17.77 -9.48
N THR A 56 -4.03 -18.01 -8.19
CA THR A 56 -3.34 -18.96 -7.31
C THR A 56 -4.25 -20.15 -7.04
N PRO A 57 -3.76 -21.27 -6.50
CA PRO A 57 -4.62 -22.41 -6.16
C PRO A 57 -5.80 -22.03 -5.25
N GLU A 58 -5.58 -21.10 -4.31
CA GLU A 58 -6.58 -20.62 -3.37
C GLU A 58 -7.70 -19.81 -4.04
N ALA A 59 -7.48 -19.35 -5.28
CA ALA A 59 -8.49 -18.62 -6.04
C ALA A 59 -9.68 -19.47 -6.45
N PHE A 60 -9.50 -20.79 -6.53
CA PHE A 60 -10.59 -21.72 -6.81
C PHE A 60 -11.49 -21.91 -5.60
N TYR A 61 -12.78 -21.95 -5.82
CA TYR A 61 -13.77 -22.19 -4.76
C TYR A 61 -13.82 -23.66 -4.35
N ASN A 62 -13.75 -24.57 -5.33
CA ASN A 62 -13.78 -26.01 -5.09
C ASN A 62 -12.39 -26.53 -4.66
N GLU A 63 -12.30 -27.18 -3.49
CA GLU A 63 -11.05 -27.75 -2.99
C GLU A 63 -10.41 -28.77 -3.96
N ALA A 64 -11.23 -29.55 -4.68
CA ALA A 64 -10.71 -30.46 -5.69
C ALA A 64 -10.01 -29.68 -6.83
N HIS A 65 -10.56 -28.55 -7.25
CA HIS A 65 -9.97 -27.68 -8.27
C HIS A 65 -8.67 -27.04 -7.78
N GLN A 66 -8.60 -26.62 -6.51
CA GLN A 66 -7.36 -26.11 -5.90
C GLN A 66 -6.23 -27.14 -5.98
N ILE A 67 -6.54 -28.39 -5.64
CA ILE A 67 -5.57 -29.51 -5.66
C ILE A 67 -5.12 -29.80 -7.10
N ILE A 68 -6.06 -29.84 -8.05
CA ILE A 68 -5.75 -30.08 -9.47
C ILE A 68 -4.86 -28.96 -10.01
N TYR A 69 -5.25 -27.69 -9.79
CA TYR A 69 -4.47 -26.55 -10.25
C TYR A 69 -3.07 -26.52 -9.64
N LYS A 70 -2.92 -26.84 -8.35
CA LYS A 70 -1.62 -26.96 -7.70
C LYS A 70 -0.74 -28.02 -8.37
N ALA A 71 -1.32 -29.18 -8.69
CA ALA A 71 -0.60 -30.24 -9.39
C ALA A 71 -0.14 -29.79 -10.80
N ILE A 72 -0.97 -29.00 -11.51
CA ILE A 72 -0.64 -28.41 -12.82
C ILE A 72 0.51 -27.40 -12.67
N VAL A 73 0.47 -26.52 -11.68
CA VAL A 73 1.53 -25.54 -11.40
C VAL A 73 2.85 -26.24 -11.04
N ASP A 74 2.80 -27.28 -10.20
CA ASP A 74 3.98 -28.07 -9.84
C ASP A 74 4.62 -28.73 -11.09
N LEU A 75 3.82 -29.30 -11.99
CA LEU A 75 4.31 -29.87 -13.25
C LEU A 75 4.93 -28.80 -14.16
N SER A 76 4.32 -27.63 -14.23
CA SER A 76 4.87 -26.48 -14.97
C SER A 76 6.22 -26.05 -14.44
N MET A 77 6.38 -25.94 -13.11
CA MET A 77 7.66 -25.61 -12.46
C MET A 77 8.73 -26.69 -12.69
N GLU A 78 8.32 -27.97 -12.78
CA GLU A 78 9.21 -29.09 -13.10
C GLU A 78 9.52 -29.19 -14.60
N LEU A 79 9.01 -28.25 -15.43
CA LEU A 79 9.13 -28.27 -16.91
C LEU A 79 8.64 -29.58 -17.55
N LYS A 80 7.67 -30.23 -16.92
CA LYS A 80 7.05 -31.45 -17.43
C LYS A 80 5.85 -31.13 -18.32
N PRO A 81 5.51 -32.00 -19.28
CA PRO A 81 4.27 -31.87 -20.06
C PRO A 81 3.04 -31.84 -19.16
N ILE A 82 2.05 -31.03 -19.52
CA ILE A 82 0.80 -30.92 -18.78
C ILE A 82 -0.30 -31.46 -19.68
N ASP A 83 -0.79 -32.65 -19.31
CA ASP A 83 -1.89 -33.32 -19.96
C ASP A 83 -2.66 -34.19 -18.94
N LEU A 84 -3.75 -34.80 -19.37
CA LEU A 84 -4.60 -35.64 -18.54
C LEU A 84 -3.80 -36.76 -17.82
N TYR A 85 -2.81 -37.36 -18.49
CA TYR A 85 -2.05 -38.50 -17.94
C TYR A 85 -1.03 -38.02 -16.90
N THR A 86 -0.29 -36.99 -17.20
CA THR A 86 0.74 -36.43 -16.31
C THR A 86 0.13 -35.83 -15.04
N VAL A 87 -1.01 -35.12 -15.16
CA VAL A 87 -1.75 -34.61 -13.99
C VAL A 87 -2.31 -35.76 -13.16
N THR A 88 -2.87 -36.78 -13.80
CA THR A 88 -3.35 -37.99 -13.06
C THR A 88 -2.23 -38.66 -12.30
N GLU A 89 -1.05 -38.84 -12.90
CA GLU A 89 0.09 -39.49 -12.24
C GLU A 89 0.65 -38.63 -11.11
N LYS A 90 0.72 -37.29 -11.28
CA LYS A 90 1.12 -36.33 -10.23
C LYS A 90 0.16 -36.42 -9.03
N LEU A 91 -1.15 -36.41 -9.28
CA LEU A 91 -2.17 -36.51 -8.23
C LEU A 91 -2.13 -37.88 -7.52
N LYS A 92 -1.77 -38.94 -8.23
CA LYS A 92 -1.55 -40.29 -7.62
C LYS A 92 -0.32 -40.31 -6.72
N GLN A 93 0.81 -39.71 -7.15
CA GLN A 93 2.04 -39.59 -6.35
C GLN A 93 1.80 -38.83 -5.05
N ILE A 94 1.04 -37.74 -5.06
CA ILE A 94 0.69 -36.97 -3.85
C ILE A 94 -0.49 -37.56 -3.08
N LYS A 95 -1.01 -38.73 -3.48
CA LYS A 95 -2.13 -39.46 -2.85
C LYS A 95 -3.44 -38.64 -2.76
N LYS A 96 -3.67 -37.76 -3.70
CA LYS A 96 -4.86 -36.90 -3.75
C LYS A 96 -5.84 -37.23 -4.88
N LEU A 97 -5.55 -38.23 -5.73
CA LEU A 97 -6.34 -38.59 -6.90
C LEU A 97 -7.80 -38.94 -6.55
N THR A 98 -8.05 -39.65 -5.48
CA THR A 98 -9.40 -40.00 -5.03
C THR A 98 -10.16 -38.79 -4.47
N ALA A 99 -9.47 -37.92 -3.80
CA ALA A 99 -10.07 -36.68 -3.25
C ALA A 99 -10.58 -35.70 -4.32
N VAL A 100 -9.97 -35.75 -5.50
CA VAL A 100 -10.40 -34.88 -6.64
C VAL A 100 -11.41 -35.53 -7.57
N GLY A 101 -11.95 -36.71 -7.24
CA GLY A 101 -12.96 -37.41 -8.05
C GLY A 101 -12.39 -38.45 -9.04
N GLY A 102 -11.10 -38.75 -8.96
CA GLY A 102 -10.45 -39.78 -9.77
C GLY A 102 -10.18 -39.38 -11.22
N PRO A 103 -9.65 -40.33 -12.03
CA PRO A 103 -9.32 -40.08 -13.44
C PRO A 103 -10.53 -39.72 -14.29
N SER A 104 -11.71 -40.25 -13.93
CA SER A 104 -12.97 -39.95 -14.67
C SER A 104 -13.38 -38.50 -14.56
N TYR A 105 -13.17 -37.85 -13.41
CA TYR A 105 -13.45 -36.43 -13.24
C TYR A 105 -12.49 -35.56 -14.06
N LEU A 106 -11.21 -35.88 -14.08
CA LEU A 106 -10.22 -35.19 -14.91
C LEU A 106 -10.55 -35.31 -16.40
N ALA A 107 -11.00 -36.48 -16.85
CA ALA A 107 -11.46 -36.68 -18.22
C ALA A 107 -12.72 -35.86 -18.54
N GLN A 108 -13.66 -35.72 -17.60
CA GLN A 108 -14.83 -34.87 -17.76
C GLN A 108 -14.46 -33.39 -17.91
N LEU A 109 -13.48 -32.89 -17.14
CA LEU A 109 -12.99 -31.52 -17.24
C LEU A 109 -12.44 -31.23 -18.65
N THR A 110 -11.67 -32.14 -19.22
CA THR A 110 -11.13 -31.98 -20.59
C THR A 110 -12.20 -32.07 -21.66
N GLN A 111 -13.26 -32.86 -21.47
CA GLN A 111 -14.36 -32.98 -22.43
C GLN A 111 -15.31 -31.78 -22.46
N LYS A 112 -15.42 -31.06 -21.33
CA LYS A 112 -16.28 -29.86 -21.24
C LYS A 112 -15.72 -28.67 -22.00
N VAL A 113 -14.44 -28.67 -22.37
CA VAL A 113 -13.77 -27.54 -23.00
C VAL A 113 -13.61 -27.78 -24.50
N GLY A 114 -14.23 -26.94 -25.30
CA GLY A 114 -14.07 -26.97 -26.76
C GLY A 114 -12.87 -26.17 -27.30
N SER A 115 -12.36 -25.21 -26.54
CA SER A 115 -11.22 -24.34 -26.90
C SER A 115 -10.70 -23.60 -25.69
N ALA A 116 -9.38 -23.37 -25.62
CA ALA A 116 -8.73 -22.55 -24.59
C ALA A 116 -8.67 -21.05 -24.94
N ALA A 117 -9.27 -20.62 -26.06
CA ALA A 117 -9.18 -19.25 -26.57
C ALA A 117 -9.57 -18.15 -25.58
N HIS A 118 -10.31 -18.46 -24.52
CA HIS A 118 -10.77 -17.49 -23.51
C HIS A 118 -10.29 -17.82 -22.10
N VAL A 119 -9.28 -18.66 -21.96
CA VAL A 119 -8.80 -19.11 -20.64
C VAL A 119 -8.34 -17.97 -19.75
N GLU A 120 -7.66 -16.97 -20.29
CA GLU A 120 -7.24 -15.77 -19.60
C GLU A 120 -8.44 -14.98 -19.04
N PHE A 121 -9.49 -14.80 -19.85
CA PHE A 121 -10.70 -14.10 -19.43
C PHE A 121 -11.43 -14.85 -18.31
N HIS A 122 -11.56 -16.18 -18.42
CA HIS A 122 -12.14 -17.02 -17.37
C HIS A 122 -11.32 -16.96 -16.07
N ALA A 123 -9.98 -17.00 -16.16
CA ALA A 123 -9.10 -16.84 -15.02
C ALA A 123 -9.28 -15.49 -14.31
N LYS A 124 -9.46 -14.40 -15.07
CA LYS A 124 -9.74 -13.07 -14.49
C LYS A 124 -11.06 -13.06 -13.71
N ILE A 125 -12.10 -13.74 -14.19
CA ILE A 125 -13.37 -13.83 -13.45
C ILE A 125 -13.18 -14.63 -12.15
N ILE A 126 -12.43 -15.76 -12.19
CA ILE A 126 -12.12 -16.54 -11.00
C ILE A 126 -11.35 -15.68 -9.97
N ALA A 127 -10.34 -14.92 -10.43
CA ALA A 127 -9.61 -13.97 -9.58
C ALA A 127 -10.53 -12.92 -8.93
N GLN A 128 -11.48 -12.35 -9.69
CA GLN A 128 -12.46 -11.40 -9.15
C GLN A 128 -13.33 -12.05 -8.07
N LYS A 129 -13.80 -13.30 -8.28
CA LYS A 129 -14.58 -14.03 -7.27
C LYS A 129 -13.77 -14.34 -6.03
N TYR A 130 -12.49 -14.62 -6.17
CA TYR A 130 -11.59 -14.80 -5.04
C TYR A 130 -11.41 -13.51 -4.23
N VAL A 131 -11.16 -12.38 -4.89
CA VAL A 131 -11.09 -11.07 -4.21
C VAL A 131 -12.37 -10.78 -3.41
N GLN A 132 -13.53 -11.07 -4.00
CA GLN A 132 -14.81 -10.90 -3.30
C GLN A 132 -14.90 -11.78 -2.04
N ARG A 133 -14.44 -13.04 -2.11
CA ARG A 133 -14.39 -13.94 -0.93
C ARG A 133 -13.41 -13.45 0.13
N GLU A 134 -12.23 -13.00 -0.27
CA GLU A 134 -11.25 -12.44 0.65
C GLU A 134 -11.75 -11.16 1.33
N LEU A 135 -12.47 -10.30 0.62
CA LEU A 135 -13.13 -9.14 1.23
C LEU A 135 -14.20 -9.55 2.25
N ILE A 136 -15.00 -10.58 1.93
CA ILE A 136 -16.01 -11.11 2.88
C ILE A 136 -15.30 -11.68 4.12
N ARG A 137 -14.22 -12.44 3.93
CA ARG A 137 -13.41 -12.97 5.05
C ARG A 137 -12.88 -11.84 5.91
N ALA A 138 -12.22 -10.84 5.31
CA ALA A 138 -11.63 -9.71 6.00
C ALA A 138 -12.69 -8.91 6.79
N THR A 139 -13.84 -8.61 6.18
CA THR A 139 -14.94 -7.90 6.85
C THR A 139 -15.54 -8.70 8.00
N THR A 140 -15.62 -10.04 7.87
CA THR A 140 -16.10 -10.91 8.95
C THR A 140 -15.12 -10.92 10.13
N GLU A 141 -13.82 -10.94 9.89
CA GLU A 141 -12.80 -10.88 10.95
C GLU A 141 -12.79 -9.50 11.62
N ILE A 142 -12.90 -8.41 10.84
CA ILE A 142 -13.07 -7.06 11.38
C ILE A 142 -14.31 -6.98 12.26
N GLN A 143 -15.44 -7.51 11.78
CA GLN A 143 -16.70 -7.53 12.53
C GLN A 143 -16.56 -8.30 13.85
N LYS A 144 -15.96 -9.48 13.84
CA LYS A 144 -15.72 -10.26 15.08
C LYS A 144 -14.92 -9.47 16.09
N LYS A 145 -13.83 -8.84 15.64
CA LYS A 145 -12.94 -8.06 16.50
C LYS A 145 -13.61 -6.78 17.03
N SER A 146 -14.56 -6.21 16.27
CA SER A 146 -15.34 -5.04 16.70
C SER A 146 -16.32 -5.33 17.84
N PHE A 147 -16.70 -6.59 18.04
CA PHE A 147 -17.52 -7.00 19.19
C PHE A 147 -16.71 -7.33 20.44
N ASP A 148 -15.39 -7.33 20.36
CA ASP A 148 -14.50 -7.55 21.50
C ASP A 148 -14.28 -6.24 22.24
N GLU A 149 -14.96 -6.08 23.39
CA GLU A 149 -14.87 -4.89 24.23
C GLU A 149 -13.46 -4.64 24.83
N ALA A 150 -12.58 -5.65 24.80
CA ALA A 150 -11.21 -5.52 25.30
C ALA A 150 -10.26 -4.89 24.27
N THR A 151 -10.66 -4.79 23.01
CA THR A 151 -9.82 -4.24 21.93
C THR A 151 -9.94 -2.72 21.91
N ASP A 152 -8.79 -2.01 21.97
CA ASP A 152 -8.76 -0.56 21.80
C ASP A 152 -9.21 -0.15 20.39
N VAL A 153 -9.90 0.99 20.27
CA VAL A 153 -10.46 1.47 19.00
C VAL A 153 -9.37 1.75 17.98
N THR A 154 -8.23 2.25 18.42
CA THR A 154 -7.08 2.53 17.54
C THR A 154 -6.51 1.23 16.98
N ASP A 155 -6.31 0.20 17.81
CA ASP A 155 -5.85 -1.12 17.41
C ASP A 155 -6.85 -1.81 16.46
N LEU A 156 -8.15 -1.58 16.65
CA LEU A 156 -9.20 -2.10 15.78
C LEU A 156 -9.14 -1.47 14.38
N ILE A 157 -8.93 -0.15 14.30
CA ILE A 157 -8.78 0.56 13.02
C ILE A 157 -7.54 0.06 12.27
N ASP A 158 -6.39 -0.02 12.95
CA ASP A 158 -5.14 -0.52 12.38
C ASP A 158 -5.29 -1.95 11.85
N PHE A 159 -5.97 -2.82 12.61
CA PHE A 159 -6.28 -4.18 12.19
C PHE A 159 -7.16 -4.20 10.93
N ALA A 160 -8.24 -3.41 10.91
CA ALA A 160 -9.15 -3.33 9.78
C ALA A 160 -8.46 -2.85 8.49
N GLU A 161 -7.64 -1.80 8.60
CA GLU A 161 -6.83 -1.30 7.50
C GLU A 161 -5.84 -2.36 7.01
N GLY A 162 -5.19 -3.07 7.93
CA GLY A 162 -4.25 -4.15 7.62
C GLY A 162 -4.91 -5.31 6.84
N GLU A 163 -6.10 -5.75 7.24
CA GLU A 163 -6.83 -6.83 6.55
C GLU A 163 -7.30 -6.41 5.15
N ILE A 164 -7.84 -5.20 5.00
CA ILE A 164 -8.23 -4.66 3.69
C ILE A 164 -7.00 -4.50 2.78
N PHE A 165 -5.88 -4.06 3.34
CA PHE A 165 -4.64 -3.89 2.60
C PHE A 165 -4.07 -5.21 2.07
N LYS A 166 -4.06 -6.29 2.88
CA LYS A 166 -3.63 -7.63 2.45
C LYS A 166 -4.42 -8.09 1.22
N VAL A 167 -5.73 -7.84 1.19
CA VAL A 167 -6.58 -8.16 0.04
C VAL A 167 -6.18 -7.33 -1.18
N ALA A 168 -5.92 -6.02 -1.01
CA ALA A 168 -5.56 -5.14 -2.11
C ALA A 168 -4.16 -5.46 -2.68
N GLU A 169 -3.15 -5.71 -1.82
CA GLU A 169 -1.77 -5.98 -2.25
C GLU A 169 -1.62 -7.34 -2.93
N GLY A 170 -2.34 -8.37 -2.46
CA GLY A 170 -2.30 -9.72 -3.03
C GLY A 170 -2.77 -9.78 -4.51
N HIS A 171 -3.47 -8.76 -5.00
CA HIS A 171 -4.08 -8.75 -6.34
C HIS A 171 -3.52 -7.70 -7.30
N VAL A 172 -2.68 -6.76 -6.82
CA VAL A 172 -2.00 -5.79 -7.70
C VAL A 172 -0.71 -6.38 -8.24
N LYS A 173 -0.80 -7.45 -9.05
CA LYS A 173 0.32 -7.82 -9.92
C LYS A 173 0.33 -6.82 -11.07
N ARG A 174 1.39 -6.02 -11.18
CA ARG A 174 1.60 -5.14 -12.33
C ARG A 174 1.87 -6.03 -13.54
N ASP A 175 1.02 -5.94 -14.55
CA ASP A 175 1.25 -6.59 -15.84
C ASP A 175 2.59 -6.14 -16.44
N VAL A 176 3.28 -7.09 -17.08
CA VAL A 176 4.48 -6.79 -17.88
C VAL A 176 4.04 -5.90 -19.04
N GLN A 177 4.49 -4.65 -19.04
CA GLN A 177 4.17 -3.71 -20.11
C GLN A 177 5.07 -3.94 -21.33
N LYS A 178 4.50 -3.85 -22.52
CA LYS A 178 5.28 -3.94 -23.76
C LYS A 178 6.21 -2.74 -23.88
N SER A 179 7.45 -2.97 -24.28
CA SER A 179 8.49 -1.91 -24.42
C SER A 179 8.00 -0.72 -25.26
N ARG A 180 7.16 -0.97 -26.26
CA ARG A 180 6.58 0.07 -27.13
C ARG A 180 5.76 1.09 -26.36
N ASP A 181 4.91 0.64 -25.43
CA ASP A 181 4.01 1.51 -24.65
C ASP A 181 4.83 2.34 -23.64
N ILE A 182 5.87 1.71 -23.07
CA ILE A 182 6.83 2.40 -22.19
C ILE A 182 7.60 3.45 -22.98
N LEU A 183 8.09 3.11 -24.17
CA LEU A 183 8.87 4.02 -25.03
C LEU A 183 8.07 5.27 -25.38
N THR A 184 6.81 5.13 -25.77
CA THR A 184 5.95 6.27 -26.09
C THR A 184 5.80 7.23 -24.91
N LYS A 185 5.55 6.71 -23.72
CA LYS A 185 5.48 7.52 -22.49
C LYS A 185 6.81 8.18 -22.16
N THR A 186 7.92 7.44 -22.32
CA THR A 186 9.28 7.97 -22.08
C THR A 186 9.61 9.12 -23.01
N LEU A 187 9.27 9.02 -24.29
CA LEU A 187 9.49 10.10 -25.26
C LEU A 187 8.69 11.35 -24.92
N GLN A 188 7.42 11.19 -24.48
CA GLN A 188 6.62 12.30 -24.01
C GLN A 188 7.26 12.99 -22.79
N MET A 189 7.75 12.21 -21.82
CA MET A 189 8.44 12.75 -20.64
C MET A 189 9.72 13.52 -21.02
N ILE A 190 10.49 13.02 -22.00
CA ILE A 190 11.70 13.71 -22.51
C ILE A 190 11.31 15.03 -23.20
N GLU A 191 10.26 15.02 -24.02
CA GLU A 191 9.78 16.22 -24.70
C GLU A 191 9.28 17.27 -23.71
N GLU A 192 8.55 16.86 -22.68
CA GLU A 192 8.11 17.76 -21.60
C GLU A 192 9.29 18.31 -20.80
N ALA A 193 10.29 17.49 -20.52
CA ALA A 193 11.50 17.92 -19.81
C ALA A 193 12.29 18.96 -20.64
N SER A 194 12.32 18.82 -21.96
CA SER A 194 13.02 19.78 -22.84
C SER A 194 12.35 21.17 -22.90
N LYS A 195 11.06 21.25 -22.57
CA LYS A 195 10.28 22.50 -22.55
C LYS A 195 10.31 23.22 -21.21
N ARG A 196 10.89 22.61 -20.16
CA ARG A 196 10.95 23.21 -18.82
C ARG A 196 12.08 24.23 -18.73
N GLU A 197 11.73 25.46 -18.40
CA GLU A 197 12.70 26.49 -18.02
C GLU A 197 13.31 26.12 -16.64
N GLY A 198 14.65 25.99 -16.57
CA GLY A 198 15.37 25.72 -15.33
C GLY A 198 16.23 24.44 -15.30
N GLY A 199 16.08 23.51 -16.29
CA GLY A 199 16.99 22.36 -16.45
C GLY A 199 16.86 21.23 -15.44
N PHE A 200 15.87 21.26 -14.52
CA PHE A 200 15.63 20.20 -13.55
C PHE A 200 14.48 19.31 -14.01
N SER A 201 14.76 18.00 -14.05
CA SER A 201 13.72 17.00 -14.37
C SER A 201 12.86 16.62 -13.14
N GLY A 202 13.42 16.77 -11.94
CA GLY A 202 12.81 16.45 -10.67
C GLY A 202 12.46 17.67 -9.80
N VAL A 203 12.21 17.42 -8.50
CA VAL A 203 12.00 18.44 -7.49
C VAL A 203 13.37 19.00 -7.06
N PRO A 204 13.66 20.29 -7.26
CA PRO A 204 14.93 20.88 -6.85
C PRO A 204 15.09 20.86 -5.33
N SER A 205 16.30 20.68 -4.84
CA SER A 205 16.61 20.73 -3.40
C SER A 205 16.90 22.15 -2.91
N GLY A 206 17.20 23.07 -3.82
CA GLY A 206 17.69 24.41 -3.52
C GLY A 206 19.19 24.48 -3.19
N PHE A 207 19.88 23.34 -3.22
CA PHE A 207 21.33 23.28 -3.08
C PHE A 207 21.97 23.08 -4.45
N THR A 208 22.53 24.14 -5.01
CA THR A 208 22.99 24.20 -6.43
C THR A 208 23.89 23.03 -6.83
N HIS A 209 24.84 22.64 -5.97
CA HIS A 209 25.74 21.52 -6.29
C HIS A 209 25.00 20.17 -6.27
N LEU A 210 24.08 19.98 -5.34
CA LEU A 210 23.29 18.77 -5.24
C LEU A 210 22.34 18.66 -6.45
N ASP A 211 21.69 19.76 -6.79
CA ASP A 211 20.77 19.82 -7.91
C ASP A 211 21.45 19.58 -9.27
N ARG A 212 22.69 20.05 -9.44
CA ARG A 212 23.50 19.73 -10.65
C ARG A 212 23.83 18.25 -10.78
N LEU A 213 24.03 17.56 -9.66
CA LEU A 213 24.36 16.13 -9.65
C LEU A 213 23.13 15.25 -9.84
N THR A 214 21.99 15.64 -9.24
CA THR A 214 20.77 14.81 -9.21
C THR A 214 19.75 15.20 -10.27
N LEU A 215 19.87 16.41 -10.87
CA LEU A 215 18.83 17.05 -11.70
C LEU A 215 17.50 17.22 -10.96
N GLY A 216 17.56 17.34 -9.62
CA GLY A 216 16.44 17.31 -8.70
C GLY A 216 16.01 15.89 -8.30
N TRP A 217 15.18 15.79 -7.27
CA TRP A 217 14.64 14.52 -6.76
C TRP A 217 13.60 13.95 -7.74
N GLN A 218 13.84 12.73 -8.22
CA GLN A 218 12.97 12.13 -9.22
C GLN A 218 11.71 11.51 -8.58
N PRO A 219 10.57 11.52 -9.27
CA PRO A 219 9.36 10.83 -8.80
C PRO A 219 9.66 9.36 -8.50
N SER A 220 9.01 8.83 -7.48
CA SER A 220 9.15 7.46 -6.97
C SER A 220 10.50 7.15 -6.29
N ASP A 221 11.43 8.08 -6.14
CA ASP A 221 12.68 7.83 -5.43
C ASP A 221 12.49 7.77 -3.92
N LEU A 222 13.23 6.88 -3.28
CA LEU A 222 13.47 6.84 -1.85
C LEU A 222 14.91 7.29 -1.60
N ILE A 223 15.05 8.46 -0.97
CA ILE A 223 16.34 9.08 -0.69
C ILE A 223 16.63 8.90 0.79
N ILE A 224 17.80 8.37 1.12
CA ILE A 224 18.20 8.13 2.51
C ILE A 224 19.34 9.07 2.86
N ILE A 225 19.11 9.91 3.88
CA ILE A 225 20.10 10.83 4.43
C ILE A 225 20.49 10.31 5.81
N ALA A 226 21.75 9.93 5.99
CA ALA A 226 22.28 9.43 7.25
C ALA A 226 23.36 10.37 7.79
N ALA A 227 23.31 10.63 9.08
CA ALA A 227 24.33 11.40 9.80
C ALA A 227 24.44 10.93 11.25
N ARG A 228 25.61 11.11 11.85
CA ARG A 228 25.76 10.90 13.30
C ARG A 228 24.95 11.93 14.08
N PRO A 229 24.56 11.65 15.32
CA PRO A 229 23.89 12.62 16.17
C PRO A 229 24.63 13.98 16.19
N SER A 230 23.86 15.05 16.21
CA SER A 230 24.37 16.45 16.24
C SER A 230 25.15 16.93 15.01
N MET A 231 25.18 16.17 13.91
CA MET A 231 25.84 16.58 12.65
C MET A 231 24.95 17.41 11.72
N GLY A 232 23.79 17.86 12.18
CA GLY A 232 22.93 18.77 11.42
C GLY A 232 21.94 18.11 10.46
N LYS A 233 21.64 16.79 10.59
CA LYS A 233 20.64 16.09 9.77
C LYS A 233 19.32 16.85 9.66
N THR A 234 18.68 17.14 10.81
CA THR A 234 17.41 17.87 10.86
C THR A 234 17.51 19.28 10.30
N ALA A 235 18.62 19.99 10.52
CA ALA A 235 18.84 21.31 9.96
C ALA A 235 18.90 21.26 8.42
N PHE A 236 19.63 20.30 7.87
CA PHE A 236 19.73 20.13 6.41
C PHE A 236 18.37 19.81 5.77
N VAL A 237 17.63 18.83 6.31
CA VAL A 237 16.33 18.45 5.72
C VAL A 237 15.26 19.52 5.93
N LEU A 238 15.36 20.31 7.00
CA LEU A 238 14.48 21.45 7.23
C LEU A 238 14.75 22.60 6.25
N SER A 239 16.03 22.91 5.98
CA SER A 239 16.42 23.88 4.96
C SER A 239 15.99 23.42 3.55
N LEU A 240 16.13 22.13 3.26
CA LEU A 240 15.64 21.53 2.02
C LEU A 240 14.12 21.68 1.89
N ALA A 241 13.37 21.37 2.95
CA ALA A 241 11.90 21.54 2.97
C ALA A 241 11.50 23.00 2.71
N ARG A 242 12.19 23.94 3.34
CA ARG A 242 11.98 25.38 3.15
C ARG A 242 12.26 25.79 1.71
N ASN A 243 13.43 25.42 1.16
CA ASN A 243 13.79 25.78 -0.20
C ASN A 243 12.74 25.26 -1.21
N VAL A 244 12.32 23.99 -1.08
CA VAL A 244 11.32 23.38 -1.97
C VAL A 244 9.97 24.07 -1.85
N ALA A 245 9.53 24.38 -0.62
CA ALA A 245 8.22 24.96 -0.40
C ALA A 245 8.17 26.46 -0.70
N VAL A 246 9.22 27.23 -0.35
CA VAL A 246 9.24 28.68 -0.49
C VAL A 246 9.79 29.11 -1.83
N ASP A 247 10.98 28.62 -2.24
CA ASP A 247 11.65 29.12 -3.43
C ASP A 247 11.10 28.47 -4.72
N PHE A 248 10.60 27.24 -4.63
CA PHE A 248 10.06 26.52 -5.79
C PHE A 248 8.54 26.29 -5.71
N GLU A 249 7.88 26.78 -4.68
CA GLU A 249 6.41 26.71 -4.49
C GLU A 249 5.84 25.28 -4.66
N LYS A 250 6.63 24.25 -4.28
CA LYS A 250 6.20 22.85 -4.38
C LYS A 250 5.73 22.33 -3.02
N GLY A 251 4.66 21.52 -3.04
CA GLY A 251 4.12 20.92 -1.83
C GLY A 251 5.10 20.00 -1.13
N VAL A 252 5.36 20.24 0.16
CA VAL A 252 6.23 19.44 1.01
C VAL A 252 5.47 18.97 2.24
N ALA A 253 5.52 17.66 2.54
CA ALA A 253 5.04 17.10 3.79
C ALA A 253 6.24 16.69 4.66
N PHE A 254 6.31 17.22 5.86
CA PHE A 254 7.38 16.93 6.83
C PHE A 254 6.79 16.19 8.02
N PHE A 255 7.16 14.90 8.16
CA PHE A 255 6.79 14.06 9.29
C PHE A 255 7.94 14.04 10.30
N SER A 256 7.72 14.68 11.45
CA SER A 256 8.70 14.77 12.52
C SER A 256 8.33 13.85 13.67
N LEU A 257 9.08 12.80 13.85
CA LEU A 257 8.83 11.81 14.90
C LEU A 257 9.65 12.07 16.17
N GLU A 258 10.60 13.02 16.11
CA GLU A 258 11.50 13.38 17.23
C GLU A 258 11.16 14.75 17.81
N MET A 259 10.84 15.71 16.96
CA MET A 259 10.66 17.11 17.36
C MET A 259 9.23 17.55 17.14
N SER A 260 8.69 18.43 18.01
CA SER A 260 7.37 19.02 17.79
C SER A 260 7.36 20.00 16.61
N ALA A 261 6.19 20.15 15.99
CA ALA A 261 5.97 21.10 14.87
C ALA A 261 6.38 22.53 15.26
N GLN A 262 6.12 22.93 16.51
CA GLN A 262 6.51 24.23 17.04
C GLN A 262 8.02 24.40 17.09
N GLN A 263 8.78 23.37 17.48
CA GLN A 263 10.23 23.41 17.52
C GLN A 263 10.85 23.52 16.13
N LEU A 264 10.28 22.82 15.14
CA LEU A 264 10.70 22.93 13.74
C LEU A 264 10.39 24.31 13.18
N MET A 265 9.18 24.82 13.43
CA MET A 265 8.79 26.15 12.98
C MET A 265 9.66 27.24 13.61
N MET A 266 9.99 27.11 14.88
CA MET A 266 10.92 28.04 15.56
C MET A 266 12.30 28.07 14.87
N ARG A 267 12.83 26.90 14.45
CA ARG A 267 14.09 26.83 13.69
C ARG A 267 13.98 27.53 12.33
N LEU A 268 12.86 27.36 11.65
CA LEU A 268 12.62 28.04 10.37
C LEU A 268 12.53 29.56 10.54
N VAL A 269 11.81 30.04 11.56
CA VAL A 269 11.70 31.46 11.87
C VAL A 269 13.08 32.08 12.17
N VAL A 270 13.90 31.41 12.96
CA VAL A 270 15.28 31.87 13.25
C VAL A 270 16.12 31.89 11.98
N ALA A 271 16.01 30.86 11.13
CA ALA A 271 16.76 30.79 9.89
C ALA A 271 16.36 31.89 8.88
N GLU A 272 15.05 32.17 8.72
CA GLU A 272 14.54 33.20 7.79
C GLU A 272 14.83 34.61 8.30
N SER A 273 14.72 34.83 9.60
CA SER A 273 14.93 36.17 10.18
C SER A 273 16.40 36.53 10.41
N GLU A 274 17.31 35.53 10.35
CA GLU A 274 18.75 35.68 10.69
C GLU A 274 18.99 36.31 12.08
N LEU A 275 17.98 36.25 12.97
CA LEU A 275 18.09 36.76 14.33
C LEU A 275 18.74 35.75 15.28
N ASP A 276 19.31 36.26 16.38
CA ASP A 276 19.88 35.37 17.40
C ASP A 276 18.83 34.45 17.99
N SER A 277 19.13 33.14 17.97
CA SER A 277 18.23 32.09 18.42
C SER A 277 17.82 32.23 19.90
N ARG A 278 18.67 32.82 20.77
CA ARG A 278 18.37 33.02 22.19
C ARG A 278 17.37 34.16 22.36
N SER A 279 17.57 35.27 21.61
CA SER A 279 16.67 36.43 21.63
C SER A 279 15.29 36.06 21.15
N VAL A 280 15.19 35.28 20.06
CA VAL A 280 13.90 34.80 19.52
C VAL A 280 13.20 33.87 20.53
N ARG A 281 13.93 32.96 21.17
CA ARG A 281 13.36 32.03 22.17
C ARG A 281 12.87 32.73 23.42
N ASN A 282 13.60 33.73 23.88
CA ASN A 282 13.26 34.45 25.09
C ASN A 282 12.23 35.56 24.86
N GLY A 283 11.92 35.86 23.59
CA GLY A 283 11.06 36.99 23.22
C GLY A 283 11.74 38.35 23.46
N ASP A 284 13.06 38.37 23.62
CA ASP A 284 13.85 39.58 23.84
C ASP A 284 14.25 40.18 22.49
N LEU A 285 13.28 40.83 21.84
CA LEU A 285 13.42 41.43 20.52
C LEU A 285 13.02 42.91 20.57
N THR A 286 13.82 43.74 19.92
CA THR A 286 13.45 45.16 19.73
C THR A 286 12.28 45.31 18.78
N PRO A 287 11.52 46.44 18.81
CA PRO A 287 10.43 46.66 17.86
C PRO A 287 10.87 46.55 16.37
N GLU A 288 12.11 46.93 16.07
CA GLU A 288 12.68 46.82 14.73
C GLU A 288 12.94 45.36 14.34
N GLN A 289 13.47 44.56 15.26
CA GLN A 289 13.69 43.14 15.07
C GLN A 289 12.37 42.38 14.89
N TRP A 290 11.33 42.77 15.64
CA TRP A 290 9.99 42.21 15.47
C TRP A 290 9.46 42.48 14.05
N LYS A 291 9.53 43.71 13.57
CA LYS A 291 9.09 44.08 12.23
C LYS A 291 9.91 43.38 11.14
N HIS A 292 11.22 43.21 11.35
CA HIS A 292 12.09 42.48 10.45
C HIS A 292 11.65 40.99 10.38
N MET A 293 11.48 40.33 11.53
CA MET A 293 11.04 38.96 11.61
C MET A 293 9.68 38.76 10.93
N GLU A 294 8.68 39.61 11.21
CA GLU A 294 7.36 39.52 10.57
C GLU A 294 7.45 39.63 9.04
N THR A 295 8.38 40.44 8.54
CA THR A 295 8.58 40.58 7.09
C THR A 295 9.27 39.33 6.52
N ALA A 296 10.29 38.82 7.19
CA ALA A 296 11.07 37.68 6.76
C ALA A 296 10.24 36.38 6.71
N ILE A 297 9.29 36.21 7.62
CA ILE A 297 8.47 34.96 7.69
C ILE A 297 7.28 34.94 6.73
N LYS A 298 6.94 36.07 6.07
CA LYS A 298 5.81 36.11 5.14
C LYS A 298 5.82 35.05 4.06
N PRO A 299 6.93 34.81 3.34
CA PRO A 299 6.99 33.74 2.33
C PRO A 299 6.72 32.36 2.94
N LEU A 300 7.22 32.10 4.15
CA LEU A 300 7.02 30.83 4.85
C LEU A 300 5.55 30.62 5.24
N SER A 301 4.82 31.69 5.57
CA SER A 301 3.41 31.60 5.97
C SER A 301 2.47 31.21 4.82
N THR A 302 2.86 31.45 3.57
CA THR A 302 2.08 31.11 2.38
C THR A 302 2.60 29.85 1.65
N ALA A 303 3.77 29.38 2.05
CA ALA A 303 4.40 28.21 1.42
C ALA A 303 3.60 26.91 1.67
N PRO A 304 3.51 26.02 0.68
CA PRO A 304 2.81 24.75 0.81
C PRO A 304 3.65 23.72 1.61
N LEU A 305 3.99 24.05 2.86
CA LEU A 305 4.72 23.20 3.81
C LEU A 305 3.77 22.67 4.89
N PHE A 306 3.62 21.36 4.96
CA PHE A 306 2.74 20.65 5.89
C PHE A 306 3.61 19.88 6.88
N ILE A 307 3.43 20.13 8.18
CA ILE A 307 4.19 19.48 9.25
C ILE A 307 3.25 18.61 10.07
N ASP A 308 3.66 17.37 10.28
CA ASP A 308 2.98 16.40 11.15
C ASP A 308 3.99 15.92 12.20
N ASP A 309 3.66 16.07 13.48
CA ASP A 309 4.50 15.68 14.62
C ASP A 309 3.87 14.54 15.46
N THR A 310 3.03 13.73 14.83
CA THR A 310 2.43 12.55 15.48
C THR A 310 3.54 11.58 15.92
N PRO A 311 3.66 11.29 17.22
CA PRO A 311 4.66 10.36 17.72
C PRO A 311 4.30 8.91 17.35
N ALA A 312 5.30 8.05 17.21
CA ALA A 312 5.15 6.61 16.95
C ALA A 312 4.24 6.27 15.74
N LEU A 313 4.32 7.07 14.69
CA LEU A 313 3.52 6.96 13.48
C LEU A 313 3.64 5.56 12.84
N SER A 314 2.53 4.85 12.68
CA SER A 314 2.50 3.58 11.98
C SER A 314 2.63 3.79 10.46
N ILE A 315 3.16 2.77 9.75
CA ILE A 315 3.28 2.83 8.29
C ILE A 315 1.92 2.98 7.60
N PHE A 316 0.84 2.45 8.20
CA PHE A 316 -0.52 2.52 7.69
C PHE A 316 -1.10 3.93 7.82
N GLU A 317 -0.97 4.52 9.01
CA GLU A 317 -1.40 5.90 9.26
C GLU A 317 -0.62 6.88 8.39
N PHE A 318 0.70 6.71 8.29
CA PHE A 318 1.55 7.47 7.38
C PHE A 318 1.02 7.42 5.93
N ARG A 319 0.73 6.23 5.41
CA ARG A 319 0.20 6.03 4.06
C ARG A 319 -1.13 6.76 3.84
N SER A 320 -2.05 6.67 4.82
CA SER A 320 -3.34 7.34 4.78
C SER A 320 -3.18 8.86 4.72
N LYS A 321 -2.34 9.42 5.61
CA LYS A 321 -2.03 10.86 5.66
C LYS A 321 -1.39 11.35 4.35
N VAL A 322 -0.39 10.62 3.85
CA VAL A 322 0.30 10.96 2.60
C VAL A 322 -0.64 10.93 1.40
N ARG A 323 -1.48 9.92 1.27
CA ARG A 323 -2.47 9.84 0.18
C ARG A 323 -3.42 11.02 0.20
N ARG A 324 -3.93 11.38 1.39
CA ARG A 324 -4.80 12.55 1.56
C ARG A 324 -4.08 13.84 1.18
N LEU A 325 -2.86 14.05 1.68
CA LEU A 325 -2.06 15.23 1.37
C LEU A 325 -1.73 15.32 -0.13
N LYS A 326 -1.38 14.21 -0.77
CA LYS A 326 -1.14 14.17 -2.23
C LYS A 326 -2.38 14.55 -3.03
N THR A 327 -3.55 14.05 -2.64
CA THR A 327 -4.81 14.33 -3.36
C THR A 327 -5.28 15.77 -3.17
N GLN A 328 -5.12 16.32 -1.96
CA GLN A 328 -5.64 17.64 -1.62
C GLN A 328 -4.69 18.80 -1.99
N TYR A 329 -3.37 18.57 -1.86
CA TYR A 329 -2.36 19.64 -1.93
C TYR A 329 -1.23 19.34 -2.91
N ASP A 330 -1.35 18.29 -3.70
CA ASP A 330 -0.35 17.86 -4.69
C ASP A 330 1.10 17.83 -4.14
N ILE A 331 1.30 17.17 -2.99
CA ILE A 331 2.62 17.05 -2.38
C ILE A 331 3.62 16.41 -3.37
N GLN A 332 4.80 17.04 -3.51
CA GLN A 332 5.87 16.62 -4.41
C GLN A 332 7.04 15.97 -3.64
N LEU A 333 7.23 16.33 -2.37
CA LEU A 333 8.29 15.83 -1.52
C LEU A 333 7.73 15.46 -0.15
N ILE A 334 8.18 14.31 0.36
CA ILE A 334 7.87 13.85 1.71
C ILE A 334 9.18 13.66 2.46
N ILE A 335 9.27 14.21 3.65
CA ILE A 335 10.42 14.09 4.55
C ILE A 335 9.98 13.38 5.83
N ILE A 336 10.77 12.42 6.29
CA ILE A 336 10.54 11.69 7.54
C ILE A 336 11.79 11.84 8.42
N ASP A 337 11.66 12.48 9.56
CA ASP A 337 12.76 12.66 10.52
C ASP A 337 12.35 12.04 11.88
N TYR A 338 12.77 10.81 12.19
CA TYR A 338 13.54 9.86 11.41
C TYR A 338 12.92 8.45 11.44
N LEU A 339 13.26 7.67 10.45
CA LEU A 339 12.67 6.38 10.11
C LEU A 339 12.58 5.38 11.27
N GLN A 340 13.59 5.33 12.15
CA GLN A 340 13.62 4.37 13.26
C GLN A 340 12.59 4.65 14.35
N LEU A 341 11.88 5.74 14.34
CA LEU A 341 10.78 6.00 15.27
C LEU A 341 9.40 5.56 14.71
N MET A 342 9.35 5.13 13.46
CA MET A 342 8.16 4.51 12.89
C MET A 342 7.94 3.10 13.43
N THR A 343 6.68 2.66 13.41
CA THR A 343 6.27 1.29 13.74
C THR A 343 5.74 0.56 12.51
N ALA A 344 6.08 -0.73 12.38
CA ALA A 344 5.65 -1.53 11.22
C ALA A 344 4.24 -2.09 11.36
N SER A 345 3.87 -2.57 12.54
CA SER A 345 2.52 -3.00 12.97
C SER A 345 2.57 -3.50 14.42
N THR A 346 1.41 -3.54 15.09
CA THR A 346 1.26 -3.90 16.50
C THR A 346 1.43 -5.39 16.82
N ASP A 347 1.40 -6.30 15.84
CA ASP A 347 1.27 -7.74 16.09
C ASP A 347 2.58 -8.54 16.26
N ASN A 348 3.76 -7.96 16.07
CA ASN A 348 5.02 -8.72 16.13
C ASN A 348 5.96 -8.23 17.23
N ARG A 349 5.60 -8.47 18.49
CA ARG A 349 6.46 -8.19 19.67
C ARG A 349 7.82 -8.90 19.66
N ASN A 350 8.05 -9.83 18.74
CA ASN A 350 9.28 -10.62 18.61
C ASN A 350 10.08 -10.32 17.32
N SER A 351 9.73 -9.32 16.53
CA SER A 351 10.52 -9.00 15.33
C SER A 351 11.83 -8.30 15.72
N ASN A 352 12.92 -8.72 15.12
CA ASN A 352 14.21 -8.03 15.26
C ASN A 352 14.08 -6.62 14.65
N ARG A 353 14.56 -5.59 15.34
CA ARG A 353 14.48 -4.18 14.92
C ARG A 353 15.01 -3.94 13.50
N GLU A 354 16.03 -4.68 13.08
CA GLU A 354 16.54 -4.61 11.71
C GLU A 354 15.51 -5.04 10.66
N GLN A 355 14.76 -6.11 10.95
CA GLN A 355 13.71 -6.60 10.06
C GLN A 355 12.54 -5.62 9.95
N GLU A 356 12.20 -4.97 11.06
CA GLU A 356 11.16 -3.95 11.10
C GLU A 356 11.55 -2.73 10.25
N VAL A 357 12.76 -2.20 10.42
CA VAL A 357 13.28 -1.09 9.60
C VAL A 357 13.34 -1.46 8.12
N ALA A 358 13.76 -2.68 7.80
CA ALA A 358 13.78 -3.17 6.42
C ALA A 358 12.37 -3.27 5.81
N MET A 359 11.36 -3.64 6.60
CA MET A 359 9.96 -3.70 6.18
C MET A 359 9.41 -2.28 5.95
N ILE A 360 9.63 -1.36 6.89
CA ILE A 360 9.24 0.04 6.77
C ILE A 360 9.86 0.66 5.50
N SER A 361 11.16 0.48 5.30
CA SER A 361 11.87 1.01 4.13
C SER A 361 11.29 0.49 2.80
N ARG A 362 10.96 -0.81 2.74
CA ARG A 362 10.29 -1.39 1.55
C ARG A 362 8.89 -0.79 1.33
N SER A 363 8.13 -0.61 2.41
CA SER A 363 6.80 -0.01 2.35
C SER A 363 6.85 1.46 1.92
N LEU A 364 7.82 2.24 2.40
CA LEU A 364 8.03 3.62 1.95
C LEU A 364 8.38 3.70 0.47
N LYS A 365 9.24 2.80 -0.05
CA LYS A 365 9.52 2.74 -1.49
C LYS A 365 8.28 2.37 -2.31
N ALA A 366 7.42 1.51 -1.78
CA ALA A 366 6.14 1.16 -2.43
C ALA A 366 5.15 2.34 -2.42
N ILE A 367 5.15 3.16 -1.37
CA ILE A 367 4.32 4.38 -1.28
C ILE A 367 4.84 5.47 -2.23
N ALA A 368 6.15 5.59 -2.40
CA ALA A 368 6.77 6.55 -3.32
C ALA A 368 6.52 6.24 -4.80
N LYS A 369 6.26 4.97 -5.15
CA LYS A 369 5.88 4.49 -6.49
C LYS A 369 4.40 4.70 -6.81
#